data_90c16e9ae442aaedb6585bbb97421b32
#
_entry.id   90c16e9ae442aaedb6585bbb97421b32
#
_cell.length_a   1.000
_cell.length_b   1.000
_cell.length_c   1.000
_cell.angle_alpha   90.00
_cell.angle_beta   90.00
_cell.angle_gamma   90.00
#
_symmetry.space_group_name_H-M   'P 1'
#
loop_
_entity.id
_entity.type
_entity.pdbx_description
1 polymer ?
#
loop_
_entity_poly.entity_id
_entity_poly.type
_entity_poly.pdbx_seq_one_letter_code
_entity_poly.pdbx_strand_id
1 'polypeptide(L)'
;FESNGFEGASVRAICSQANANIAAINYYFGSKETLYGEVVKHVFLASDGSETMPRLAHNPMEPIAQLCAWVEWHVTRYLPRQNSTVATFIRRELANPSPLLQEIVDVTILQSLEALKEIVAAILPQSTSEDELNHHCLQINGPTMVAAILQPINTRMPGFESGNMPIKALVRQAQIWSLARLKAGGAEISERWFALD
;
A
#
# COMPACT_ATOMS: atom_id res chain seq x y z
N PHE A 1 7.31 -17.73 -4.92
CA PHE A 1 6.33 -16.84 -5.54
C PHE A 1 6.93 -15.46 -5.84
N GLU A 2 7.56 -14.80 -4.87
CA GLU A 2 8.13 -13.46 -5.09
C GLU A 2 9.08 -13.40 -6.29
N SER A 3 9.91 -14.41 -6.53
CA SER A 3 10.87 -14.44 -7.65
C SER A 3 10.25 -14.78 -8.99
N ASN A 4 9.24 -15.68 -9.02
CA ASN A 4 8.76 -16.32 -10.24
C ASN A 4 7.27 -16.02 -10.55
N GLY A 5 6.57 -15.31 -9.68
CA GLY A 5 5.13 -15.09 -9.78
C GLY A 5 4.31 -16.36 -9.49
N PHE A 6 2.99 -16.26 -9.69
CA PHE A 6 2.09 -17.40 -9.51
C PHE A 6 2.40 -18.48 -10.54
N GLU A 7 2.38 -18.18 -11.83
CA GLU A 7 2.53 -19.16 -12.90
C GLU A 7 3.92 -19.84 -12.90
N GLY A 8 5.00 -19.06 -12.73
CA GLY A 8 6.38 -19.58 -12.80
C GLY A 8 6.84 -20.33 -11.55
N ALA A 9 6.11 -20.27 -10.44
CA ALA A 9 6.44 -21.01 -9.22
C ALA A 9 5.85 -22.42 -9.27
N SER A 10 6.70 -23.45 -9.04
CA SER A 10 6.22 -24.83 -8.90
C SER A 10 6.16 -25.24 -7.43
N VAL A 11 5.11 -25.99 -7.05
CA VAL A 11 4.96 -26.54 -5.69
C VAL A 11 6.19 -27.36 -5.30
N ARG A 12 6.79 -28.08 -6.24
CA ARG A 12 8.00 -28.88 -6.01
C ARG A 12 9.20 -28.01 -5.64
N ALA A 13 9.39 -26.87 -6.33
CA ALA A 13 10.48 -25.93 -6.01
C ALA A 13 10.26 -25.26 -4.65
N ILE A 14 9.01 -24.89 -4.33
CA ILE A 14 8.65 -24.31 -3.02
C ILE A 14 8.94 -25.32 -1.90
N CYS A 15 8.50 -26.58 -2.05
CA CYS A 15 8.77 -27.64 -1.09
C CYS A 15 10.29 -27.87 -0.88
N SER A 16 11.06 -27.88 -1.97
CA SER A 16 12.50 -28.06 -1.91
C SER A 16 13.19 -26.93 -1.12
N GLN A 17 12.78 -25.66 -1.34
CA GLN A 17 13.33 -24.52 -0.61
C GLN A 17 12.89 -24.49 0.86
N ALA A 18 11.65 -24.89 1.15
CA ALA A 18 11.11 -24.93 2.50
C ALA A 18 11.52 -26.19 3.29
N ASN A 19 12.26 -27.10 2.68
CA ASN A 19 12.54 -28.43 3.23
C ASN A 19 11.26 -29.17 3.69
N ALA A 20 10.19 -29.03 2.89
CA ALA A 20 8.86 -29.58 3.16
C ALA A 20 8.49 -30.69 2.17
N ASN A 21 7.56 -31.54 2.55
CA ASN A 21 7.02 -32.57 1.67
C ASN A 21 5.85 -31.99 0.83
N ILE A 22 5.75 -32.37 -0.44
CA ILE A 22 4.63 -32.03 -1.32
C ILE A 22 3.28 -32.44 -0.70
N ALA A 23 3.24 -33.62 -0.04
CA ALA A 23 2.05 -34.08 0.67
C ALA A 23 1.61 -33.13 1.78
N ALA A 24 2.53 -32.46 2.45
CA ALA A 24 2.22 -31.47 3.48
C ALA A 24 1.53 -30.22 2.89
N ILE A 25 2.00 -29.73 1.73
CA ILE A 25 1.33 -28.62 1.04
C ILE A 25 -0.09 -29.01 0.63
N ASN A 26 -0.29 -30.17 0.04
CA ASN A 26 -1.61 -30.65 -0.33
C ASN A 26 -2.53 -30.84 0.91
N TYR A 27 -1.96 -31.27 2.01
CA TYR A 27 -2.71 -31.46 3.25
C TYR A 27 -3.14 -30.13 3.90
N TYR A 28 -2.21 -29.15 3.98
CA TYR A 28 -2.48 -27.88 4.68
C TYR A 28 -3.16 -26.83 3.81
N PHE A 29 -2.85 -26.81 2.51
CA PHE A 29 -3.31 -25.76 1.59
C PHE A 29 -4.21 -26.28 0.47
N GLY A 30 -4.24 -27.57 0.23
CA GLY A 30 -5.08 -28.18 -0.81
C GLY A 30 -4.58 -27.92 -2.23
N SER A 31 -4.27 -26.69 -2.59
CA SER A 31 -3.84 -26.29 -3.94
C SER A 31 -2.73 -25.24 -3.93
N LYS A 32 -2.10 -25.02 -5.10
CA LYS A 32 -1.12 -23.95 -5.31
C LYS A 32 -1.77 -22.56 -5.18
N GLU A 33 -3.01 -22.43 -5.63
CA GLU A 33 -3.82 -21.22 -5.55
C GLU A 33 -4.03 -20.81 -4.09
N THR A 34 -4.52 -21.75 -3.26
CA THR A 34 -4.75 -21.50 -1.85
C THR A 34 -3.46 -21.15 -1.11
N LEU A 35 -2.36 -21.89 -1.37
CA LEU A 35 -1.04 -21.56 -0.84
C LEU A 35 -0.60 -20.14 -1.25
N TYR A 36 -0.82 -19.76 -2.50
CA TYR A 36 -0.49 -18.42 -2.97
C TYR A 36 -1.31 -17.35 -2.26
N GLY A 37 -2.63 -17.57 -2.11
CA GLY A 37 -3.51 -16.67 -1.35
C GLY A 37 -3.04 -16.45 0.08
N GLU A 38 -2.66 -17.51 0.79
CA GLU A 38 -2.12 -17.39 2.14
C GLU A 38 -0.78 -16.64 2.19
N VAL A 39 0.11 -16.86 1.20
CA VAL A 39 1.36 -16.10 1.08
C VAL A 39 1.08 -14.62 0.84
N VAL A 40 0.15 -14.29 -0.05
CA VAL A 40 -0.23 -12.90 -0.33
C VAL A 40 -0.84 -12.25 0.91
N LYS A 41 -1.81 -12.90 1.56
CA LYS A 41 -2.37 -12.42 2.84
C LYS A 41 -1.26 -12.18 3.86
N HIS A 42 -0.35 -13.13 4.02
CA HIS A 42 0.78 -12.98 4.93
C HIS A 42 1.65 -11.77 4.57
N VAL A 43 2.03 -11.59 3.30
CA VAL A 43 2.83 -10.45 2.84
C VAL A 43 2.12 -9.11 3.08
N PHE A 44 0.81 -9.05 2.84
CA PHE A 44 0.06 -7.81 2.99
C PHE A 44 -0.38 -7.53 4.43
N LEU A 45 -0.65 -8.55 5.24
CA LEU A 45 -1.11 -8.40 6.62
C LEU A 45 0.04 -8.45 7.64
N ALA A 46 1.10 -9.21 7.35
CA ALA A 46 2.23 -9.43 8.25
C ALA A 46 3.44 -8.52 7.98
N SER A 47 3.34 -7.54 7.07
CA SER A 47 4.44 -6.61 6.86
C SER A 47 4.73 -5.87 8.16
N ASP A 48 5.71 -6.42 8.85
CA ASP A 48 6.54 -5.83 9.87
C ASP A 48 5.89 -5.33 11.17
N GLY A 49 4.84 -6.00 11.62
CA GLY A 49 4.53 -6.08 13.08
C GLY A 49 4.35 -4.79 13.87
N SER A 50 4.61 -3.62 13.30
CA SER A 50 4.74 -2.43 14.11
C SER A 50 3.58 -1.46 14.01
N GLU A 51 2.83 -1.41 12.92
CA GLU A 51 1.81 -0.36 12.86
C GLU A 51 0.50 -0.87 12.25
N THR A 52 -0.49 -0.97 13.12
CA THR A 52 -1.89 -1.11 12.71
C THR A 52 -2.26 0.05 11.77
N MET A 53 -2.87 -0.25 10.64
CA MET A 53 -3.38 0.76 9.71
C MET A 53 -4.23 1.80 10.47
N PRO A 54 -3.92 3.10 10.37
CA PRO A 54 -4.70 4.13 11.03
C PRO A 54 -6.15 4.16 10.51
N ARG A 55 -7.10 4.10 11.43
CA ARG A 55 -8.53 4.18 11.14
C ARG A 55 -9.19 5.24 12.00
N LEU A 56 -10.20 5.93 11.46
CA LEU A 56 -10.91 6.99 12.17
C LEU A 56 -11.57 6.47 13.46
N ALA A 57 -12.22 5.32 13.40
CA ALA A 57 -13.04 4.75 14.47
C ALA A 57 -12.26 4.36 15.75
N HIS A 58 -10.94 4.26 15.69
CA HIS A 58 -10.11 3.76 16.81
C HIS A 58 -9.13 4.79 17.35
N ASN A 59 -9.16 6.04 16.86
CA ASN A 59 -8.18 7.04 17.24
C ASN A 59 -8.86 8.36 17.60
N PRO A 60 -8.67 8.89 18.83
CA PRO A 60 -9.19 10.20 19.24
C PRO A 60 -8.42 11.38 18.60
N MET A 61 -7.46 11.13 17.70
CA MET A 61 -6.68 12.17 17.04
C MET A 61 -7.55 13.01 16.11
N GLU A 62 -7.17 14.27 15.92
CA GLU A 62 -7.75 15.14 14.90
C GLU A 62 -7.68 14.49 13.50
N PRO A 63 -8.71 14.57 12.65
CA PRO A 63 -8.73 13.92 11.34
C PRO A 63 -7.51 14.21 10.44
N ILE A 64 -6.97 15.43 10.52
CA ILE A 64 -5.75 15.81 9.78
C ILE A 64 -4.53 15.02 10.29
N ALA A 65 -4.39 14.85 11.61
CA ALA A 65 -3.32 14.03 12.18
C ALA A 65 -3.47 12.55 11.77
N GLN A 66 -4.70 12.05 11.68
CA GLN A 66 -4.99 10.70 11.19
C GLN A 66 -4.63 10.53 9.72
N LEU A 67 -4.92 11.55 8.88
CA LEU A 67 -4.47 11.55 7.48
C LEU A 67 -2.95 11.48 7.40
N CYS A 68 -2.23 12.29 8.17
CA CYS A 68 -0.77 12.27 8.21
C CYS A 68 -0.23 10.90 8.65
N ALA A 69 -0.84 10.27 9.66
CA ALA A 69 -0.48 8.92 10.10
C ALA A 69 -0.78 7.86 9.03
N TRP A 70 -1.92 7.96 8.35
CA TRP A 70 -2.26 7.06 7.25
C TRP A 70 -1.27 7.20 6.08
N VAL A 71 -0.92 8.43 5.70
CA VAL A 71 0.07 8.69 4.64
C VAL A 71 1.44 8.14 5.02
N GLU A 72 1.88 8.32 6.26
CA GLU A 72 3.13 7.75 6.76
C GLU A 72 3.12 6.22 6.68
N TRP A 73 2.09 5.58 7.21
CA TRP A 73 1.89 4.14 7.12
C TRP A 73 1.91 3.66 5.66
N HIS A 74 1.20 4.35 4.76
CA HIS A 74 1.11 4.01 3.35
C HIS A 74 2.46 4.15 2.64
N VAL A 75 3.16 5.28 2.81
CA VAL A 75 4.46 5.53 2.20
C VAL A 75 5.50 4.53 2.71
N THR A 76 5.57 4.29 4.02
CA THR A 76 6.52 3.35 4.62
C THR A 76 6.27 1.91 4.20
N ARG A 77 5.02 1.55 3.91
CA ARG A 77 4.63 0.22 3.44
C ARG A 77 4.98 -0.05 1.98
N TYR A 78 4.76 0.92 1.10
CA TYR A 78 4.89 0.73 -0.35
C TYR A 78 6.19 1.26 -0.95
N LEU A 79 6.90 2.17 -0.27
CA LEU A 79 8.19 2.72 -0.69
C LEU A 79 9.35 2.36 0.25
N PRO A 80 9.58 1.10 0.59
CA PRO A 80 10.72 0.74 1.42
C PRO A 80 12.01 0.77 0.61
N ARG A 81 13.10 0.89 1.34
CA ARG A 81 14.47 0.76 0.87
C ARG A 81 14.66 -0.60 0.19
N GLN A 82 14.83 -0.62 -1.12
CA GLN A 82 15.17 -1.79 -1.95
C GLN A 82 14.31 -3.06 -1.68
N ASN A 83 13.47 -3.42 -2.66
CA ASN A 83 12.70 -4.66 -2.72
C ASN A 83 11.56 -4.81 -1.70
N SER A 84 10.56 -3.89 -1.72
CA SER A 84 9.30 -4.19 -1.05
C SER A 84 8.68 -5.45 -1.64
N THR A 85 8.54 -6.48 -0.83
CA THR A 85 7.83 -7.70 -1.20
C THR A 85 6.40 -7.35 -1.65
N VAL A 86 5.72 -6.45 -0.94
CA VAL A 86 4.38 -5.95 -1.30
C VAL A 86 4.38 -5.33 -2.70
N ALA A 87 5.27 -4.36 -2.97
CA ALA A 87 5.34 -3.72 -4.28
C ALA A 87 5.72 -4.71 -5.39
N THR A 88 6.55 -5.70 -5.08
CA THR A 88 6.92 -6.77 -6.04
C THR A 88 5.71 -7.64 -6.37
N PHE A 89 4.91 -8.03 -5.39
CA PHE A 89 3.67 -8.78 -5.62
C PHE A 89 2.68 -7.96 -6.46
N ILE A 90 2.45 -6.69 -6.13
CA ILE A 90 1.56 -5.82 -6.91
C ILE A 90 2.02 -5.72 -8.36
N ARG A 91 3.31 -5.46 -8.62
CA ARG A 91 3.83 -5.38 -10.00
C ARG A 91 3.61 -6.68 -10.78
N ARG A 92 3.74 -7.83 -10.12
CA ARG A 92 3.53 -9.12 -10.76
C ARG A 92 2.06 -9.38 -11.07
N GLU A 93 1.18 -9.08 -10.14
CA GLU A 93 -0.26 -9.20 -10.35
C GLU A 93 -0.75 -8.27 -11.46
N LEU A 94 -0.19 -7.06 -11.60
CA LEU A 94 -0.50 -6.16 -12.71
C LEU A 94 0.01 -6.69 -14.06
N ALA A 95 1.17 -7.34 -14.08
CA ALA A 95 1.75 -7.89 -15.30
C ALA A 95 1.12 -9.22 -15.74
N ASN A 96 0.82 -10.09 -14.78
CA ASN A 96 0.25 -11.42 -14.99
C ASN A 96 -0.72 -11.73 -13.85
N PRO A 97 -1.99 -11.33 -13.98
CA PRO A 97 -2.99 -11.51 -12.94
C PRO A 97 -3.17 -12.98 -12.55
N SER A 98 -3.11 -13.28 -11.26
CA SER A 98 -3.46 -14.59 -10.75
C SER A 98 -4.99 -14.74 -10.64
N PRO A 99 -5.51 -15.97 -10.51
CA PRO A 99 -6.93 -16.20 -10.23
C PRO A 99 -7.42 -15.53 -8.92
N LEU A 100 -6.49 -15.15 -8.05
CA LEU A 100 -6.79 -14.55 -6.74
C LEU A 100 -6.69 -13.01 -6.72
N LEU A 101 -6.43 -12.36 -7.88
CA LEU A 101 -6.29 -10.90 -7.94
C LEU A 101 -7.46 -10.17 -7.26
N GLN A 102 -8.69 -10.62 -7.51
CA GLN A 102 -9.86 -9.99 -6.91
C GLN A 102 -9.85 -10.13 -5.38
N GLU A 103 -9.58 -11.32 -4.85
CA GLU A 103 -9.47 -11.54 -3.40
C GLU A 103 -8.35 -10.69 -2.77
N ILE A 104 -7.22 -10.56 -3.47
CA ILE A 104 -6.10 -9.70 -3.05
C ILE A 104 -6.55 -8.25 -2.96
N VAL A 105 -7.25 -7.74 -3.98
CA VAL A 105 -7.78 -6.38 -4.01
C VAL A 105 -8.74 -6.17 -2.83
N ASP A 106 -9.69 -7.08 -2.64
CA ASP A 106 -10.73 -6.98 -1.60
C ASP A 106 -10.14 -6.97 -0.18
N VAL A 107 -9.18 -7.85 0.09
CA VAL A 107 -8.61 -8.00 1.44
C VAL A 107 -7.57 -6.95 1.77
N THR A 108 -6.86 -6.39 0.77
CA THR A 108 -5.70 -5.53 1.02
C THR A 108 -5.90 -4.09 0.59
N ILE A 109 -6.36 -3.86 -0.64
CA ILE A 109 -6.43 -2.52 -1.22
C ILE A 109 -7.70 -1.79 -0.77
N LEU A 110 -8.85 -2.44 -0.88
CA LEU A 110 -10.13 -1.83 -0.55
C LEU A 110 -10.20 -1.41 0.92
N GLN A 111 -9.74 -2.25 1.84
CA GLN A 111 -9.74 -1.90 3.27
C GLN A 111 -8.92 -0.63 3.57
N SER A 112 -7.78 -0.44 2.89
CA SER A 112 -6.96 0.75 3.09
C SER A 112 -7.59 2.00 2.46
N LEU A 113 -8.26 1.85 1.32
CA LEU A 113 -8.98 2.94 0.65
C LEU A 113 -10.24 3.34 1.44
N GLU A 114 -10.97 2.39 2.01
CA GLU A 114 -12.12 2.67 2.89
C GLU A 114 -11.68 3.46 4.13
N ALA A 115 -10.61 3.05 4.79
CA ALA A 115 -10.07 3.80 5.93
C ALA A 115 -9.63 5.21 5.53
N LEU A 116 -8.97 5.38 4.38
CA LEU A 116 -8.62 6.70 3.86
C LEU A 116 -9.87 7.53 3.56
N LYS A 117 -10.90 6.94 2.96
CA LYS A 117 -12.16 7.60 2.61
C LYS A 117 -12.88 8.12 3.86
N GLU A 118 -12.94 7.35 4.94
CA GLU A 118 -13.49 7.80 6.23
C GLU A 118 -12.75 9.03 6.77
N ILE A 119 -11.41 9.00 6.74
CA ILE A 119 -10.56 10.12 7.20
C ILE A 119 -10.78 11.36 6.32
N VAL A 120 -10.77 11.20 5.00
CA VAL A 120 -10.94 12.29 4.04
C VAL A 120 -12.34 12.91 4.15
N ALA A 121 -13.38 12.10 4.34
CA ALA A 121 -14.74 12.56 4.55
C ALA A 121 -14.90 13.41 5.83
N ALA A 122 -14.12 13.10 6.88
CA ALA A 122 -14.12 13.88 8.11
C ALA A 122 -13.39 15.24 7.99
N ILE A 123 -12.59 15.42 6.92
CA ILE A 123 -11.80 16.65 6.69
C ILE A 123 -12.51 17.58 5.69
N LEU A 124 -13.16 17.01 4.67
CA LEU A 124 -13.82 17.78 3.61
C LEU A 124 -15.21 18.28 4.04
N PRO A 125 -15.77 19.31 3.34
CA PRO A 125 -17.14 19.76 3.58
C PRO A 125 -18.14 18.62 3.42
N GLN A 126 -19.21 18.63 4.24
CA GLN A 126 -20.29 17.63 4.17
C GLN A 126 -21.04 17.60 2.82
N SER A 127 -20.93 18.65 2.02
CA SER A 127 -21.50 18.73 0.67
C SER A 127 -20.69 17.97 -0.39
N THR A 128 -19.52 17.44 -0.03
CA THR A 128 -18.64 16.69 -0.96
C THR A 128 -19.33 15.38 -1.37
N SER A 129 -19.51 15.18 -2.66
CA SER A 129 -20.12 13.97 -3.18
C SER A 129 -19.22 12.74 -3.02
N GLU A 130 -19.81 11.56 -3.12
CA GLU A 130 -19.06 10.31 -3.02
C GLU A 130 -18.01 10.15 -4.14
N ASP A 131 -18.33 10.60 -5.35
CA ASP A 131 -17.41 10.58 -6.48
C ASP A 131 -16.21 11.50 -6.25
N GLU A 132 -16.42 12.68 -5.68
CA GLU A 132 -15.36 13.60 -5.29
C GLU A 132 -14.49 13.01 -4.18
N LEU A 133 -15.10 12.38 -3.16
CA LEU A 133 -14.34 11.67 -2.11
C LEU A 133 -13.45 10.59 -2.70
N ASN A 134 -14.00 9.73 -3.55
CA ASN A 134 -13.26 8.68 -4.23
C ASN A 134 -12.10 9.26 -5.05
N HIS A 135 -12.34 10.37 -5.76
CA HIS A 135 -11.31 11.04 -6.54
C HIS A 135 -10.19 11.62 -5.67
N HIS A 136 -10.51 12.23 -4.53
CA HIS A 136 -9.51 12.69 -3.56
C HIS A 136 -8.67 11.52 -3.02
N CYS A 137 -9.30 10.41 -2.65
CA CYS A 137 -8.60 9.22 -2.17
C CYS A 137 -7.63 8.65 -3.22
N LEU A 138 -8.05 8.56 -4.48
CA LEU A 138 -7.19 8.10 -5.57
C LEU A 138 -6.00 9.04 -5.79
N GLN A 139 -6.17 10.34 -5.66
CA GLN A 139 -5.09 11.31 -5.81
C GLN A 139 -4.11 11.32 -4.63
N ILE A 140 -4.57 10.99 -3.43
CA ILE A 140 -3.70 10.83 -2.25
C ILE A 140 -2.91 9.52 -2.35
N ASN A 141 -3.57 8.43 -2.70
CA ASN A 141 -2.96 7.10 -2.80
C ASN A 141 -2.05 6.95 -4.03
N GLY A 142 -2.46 7.50 -5.18
CA GLY A 142 -1.86 7.26 -6.50
C GLY A 142 -0.36 7.54 -6.59
N PRO A 143 0.16 8.72 -6.16
CA PRO A 143 1.57 9.03 -6.28
C PRO A 143 2.50 8.01 -5.62
N THR A 144 2.15 7.53 -4.43
CA THR A 144 2.91 6.48 -3.72
C THR A 144 2.88 5.17 -4.49
N MET A 145 1.71 4.76 -4.97
CA MET A 145 1.56 3.52 -5.74
C MET A 145 2.31 3.58 -7.06
N VAL A 146 2.22 4.69 -7.79
CA VAL A 146 2.99 4.89 -9.04
C VAL A 146 4.50 4.84 -8.78
N ALA A 147 4.98 5.51 -7.74
CA ALA A 147 6.39 5.48 -7.36
C ALA A 147 6.86 4.05 -7.00
N ALA A 148 6.04 3.28 -6.28
CA ALA A 148 6.33 1.89 -5.93
C ALA A 148 6.36 0.96 -7.16
N ILE A 149 5.44 1.14 -8.10
CA ILE A 149 5.37 0.35 -9.34
C ILE A 149 6.55 0.69 -10.26
N LEU A 150 6.87 1.96 -10.42
CA LEU A 150 7.93 2.43 -11.31
C LEU A 150 9.34 2.38 -10.68
N GLN A 151 9.48 1.99 -9.43
CA GLN A 151 10.77 1.94 -8.73
C GLN A 151 11.89 1.22 -9.53
N PRO A 152 11.66 0.08 -10.20
CA PRO A 152 12.70 -0.56 -11.01
C PRO A 152 13.16 0.26 -12.23
N ILE A 153 12.31 1.18 -12.70
CA ILE A 153 12.65 2.11 -13.80
C ILE A 153 13.37 3.30 -13.21
N ASN A 154 12.83 3.92 -12.17
CA ASN A 154 13.38 5.12 -11.54
C ASN A 154 14.83 4.92 -11.08
N THR A 155 15.17 3.75 -10.54
CA THR A 155 16.54 3.40 -10.10
C THR A 155 17.55 3.32 -11.26
N ARG A 156 17.09 3.28 -12.51
CA ARG A 156 17.92 3.24 -13.72
C ARG A 156 18.00 4.58 -14.47
N MET A 157 17.24 5.58 -14.01
CA MET A 157 17.20 6.90 -14.65
C MET A 157 18.17 7.84 -13.92
N PRO A 158 19.23 8.35 -14.60
CA PRO A 158 20.15 9.33 -13.99
C PRO A 158 19.38 10.56 -13.50
N GLY A 159 19.61 10.96 -12.25
CA GLY A 159 18.94 12.09 -11.61
C GLY A 159 17.55 11.82 -11.03
N PHE A 160 16.99 10.64 -11.26
CA PHE A 160 15.72 10.16 -10.65
C PHE A 160 15.95 9.04 -9.64
N GLU A 161 17.17 8.90 -9.17
CA GLU A 161 17.55 7.92 -8.16
C GLU A 161 16.91 8.30 -6.81
N SER A 162 15.62 8.01 -6.67
CA SER A 162 14.86 8.20 -5.40
C SER A 162 15.42 7.37 -4.23
N GLY A 163 16.42 6.53 -4.48
CA GLY A 163 17.09 5.72 -3.48
C GLY A 163 17.88 6.51 -2.42
N ASN A 164 18.13 7.80 -2.63
CA ASN A 164 18.90 8.63 -1.70
C ASN A 164 18.04 9.54 -0.81
N MET A 165 16.75 9.70 -1.11
CA MET A 165 15.88 10.52 -0.27
C MET A 165 15.50 9.76 1.01
N PRO A 166 15.72 10.34 2.20
CA PRO A 166 15.29 9.72 3.45
C PRO A 166 13.79 9.45 3.45
N ILE A 167 13.36 8.28 3.94
CA ILE A 167 11.94 7.91 3.97
C ILE A 167 11.10 8.98 4.69
N LYS A 168 11.63 9.61 5.74
CA LYS A 168 10.96 10.70 6.45
C LYS A 168 10.67 11.89 5.54
N ALA A 169 11.57 12.24 4.64
CA ALA A 169 11.37 13.34 3.67
C ALA A 169 10.29 12.97 2.64
N LEU A 170 10.27 11.72 2.16
CA LEU A 170 9.21 11.23 1.27
C LEU A 170 7.84 11.23 1.96
N VAL A 171 7.78 10.77 3.21
CA VAL A 171 6.56 10.82 4.02
C VAL A 171 6.08 12.27 4.15
N ARG A 172 6.97 13.16 4.57
CA ARG A 172 6.61 14.58 4.76
C ARG A 172 6.11 15.23 3.48
N GLN A 173 6.78 14.98 2.36
CA GLN A 173 6.34 15.48 1.06
C GLN A 173 4.96 14.95 0.67
N ALA A 174 4.70 13.66 0.86
CA ALA A 174 3.40 13.05 0.58
C ALA A 174 2.29 13.63 1.48
N GLN A 175 2.58 13.89 2.76
CA GLN A 175 1.66 14.55 3.67
C GLN A 175 1.31 15.97 3.19
N ILE A 176 2.32 16.78 2.84
CA ILE A 176 2.10 18.15 2.33
C ILE A 176 1.23 18.14 1.07
N TRP A 177 1.50 17.24 0.12
CA TRP A 177 0.71 17.14 -1.12
C TRP A 177 -0.73 16.71 -0.85
N SER A 178 -0.94 15.76 0.07
CA SER A 178 -2.27 15.31 0.46
C SER A 178 -3.08 16.43 1.11
N LEU A 179 -2.46 17.18 2.01
CA LEU A 179 -3.09 18.34 2.67
C LEU A 179 -3.40 19.47 1.67
N ALA A 180 -2.45 19.81 0.80
CA ALA A 180 -2.64 20.83 -0.23
C ALA A 180 -3.80 20.44 -1.18
N ARG A 181 -3.90 19.16 -1.52
CA ARG A 181 -5.00 18.63 -2.33
C ARG A 181 -6.36 18.80 -1.66
N LEU A 182 -6.47 18.46 -0.37
CA LEU A 182 -7.71 18.62 0.38
C LEU A 182 -8.07 20.09 0.60
N LYS A 183 -7.07 20.94 0.85
CA LYS A 183 -7.29 22.40 0.94
C LYS A 183 -7.85 22.97 -0.37
N ALA A 184 -7.35 22.51 -1.52
CA ALA A 184 -7.91 22.86 -2.84
C ALA A 184 -9.32 22.32 -3.04
N GLY A 185 -9.72 21.25 -2.36
CA GLY A 185 -11.07 20.67 -2.33
C GLY A 185 -12.02 21.34 -1.32
N GLY A 186 -11.60 22.44 -0.69
CA GLY A 186 -12.42 23.21 0.24
C GLY A 186 -12.24 22.88 1.73
N ALA A 187 -11.28 22.03 2.08
CA ALA A 187 -10.97 21.76 3.49
C ALA A 187 -10.33 22.95 4.18
N GLU A 188 -10.77 23.23 5.41
CA GLU A 188 -10.13 24.24 6.28
C GLU A 188 -8.90 23.63 6.97
N ILE A 189 -7.71 23.89 6.42
CA ILE A 189 -6.43 23.34 6.93
C ILE A 189 -5.52 24.49 7.38
N SER A 190 -5.17 24.50 8.67
CA SER A 190 -4.26 25.47 9.26
C SER A 190 -2.85 25.37 8.67
N GLU A 191 -2.19 26.51 8.46
CA GLU A 191 -0.82 26.62 7.92
C GLU A 191 0.22 25.86 8.77
N ARG A 192 -0.04 25.64 10.06
CA ARG A 192 0.84 24.85 10.94
C ARG A 192 1.13 23.44 10.38
N TRP A 193 0.20 22.86 9.61
CA TRP A 193 0.35 21.53 9.02
C TRP A 193 1.29 21.48 7.81
N PHE A 194 1.59 22.64 7.22
CA PHE A 194 2.52 22.80 6.11
C PHE A 194 3.93 23.20 6.55
N ALA A 195 4.11 23.62 7.82
CA ALA A 195 5.41 23.96 8.35
C ALA A 195 6.36 22.73 8.29
N LEU A 196 7.56 22.96 7.80
CA LEU A 196 8.64 21.98 7.81
C LEU A 196 9.28 22.03 9.21
N ASP A 197 9.18 20.94 9.97
CA ASP A 197 10.03 20.68 11.13
C ASP A 197 11.35 20.07 10.71
#